data_54cbc7bd5ca0deb0295daa75bc72932c
#
_entry.id   54cbc7bd5ca0deb0295daa75bc72932c
#
_cell.length_a   1.000
_cell.length_b   1.000
_cell.length_c   1.000
_cell.angle_alpha   90.00
_cell.angle_beta   90.00
_cell.angle_gamma   90.00
#
_symmetry.space_group_name_H-M   'P 1'
#
loop_
_entity.id
_entity.type
_entity.pdbx_description
1 polymer ?
#
loop_
_entity_poly.entity_id
_entity_poly.type
_entity_poly.pdbx_seq_one_letter_code
_entity_poly.pdbx_strand_id
1 'polypeptide(L)'
;MDRRSFLKGSTMAGVAGLISSNTAASIVTPDKPDFVNADDSKRKFTYNKDGKFKILQITDTHYVAGNPKSSRALDNVIEMLDTEKPDLVIHTGDVVYGKPAEQSIREILAPISERKIPFAVAFGNHDEEFDRTRAQMLDIVMSMPYNINTRIEGIHGESNAVLTLASPKTGKVDRVFYLFDSNAYSKIKGIKGYDHIRFDQIAWYRQQSEAFTKMNGGTPVPSFAFFHIPLMEYKGSIADDRNHVMRGIKGELVACPNVNSGLFVSMKEMKDIQAIFVGHDHNNDYAMYWNKVFLIYGRFSGCDTVYNDLKPNGARVIELTEGEQSFRSWIRIFGGQIDQDLRYPDDFMPEKKV
;
A
#
# COMPACT_ATOMS: atom_id res chain seq x y z
N MET A 1 -36.88 -30.56 -13.51
CA MET A 1 -36.68 -30.01 -14.86
C MET A 1 -35.20 -30.08 -15.18
N ASP A 2 -34.91 -30.93 -16.16
CA ASP A 2 -33.53 -31.31 -16.48
C ASP A 2 -32.82 -30.22 -17.32
N ARG A 3 -31.58 -29.87 -16.93
CA ARG A 3 -30.78 -28.82 -17.55
C ARG A 3 -30.20 -29.18 -18.94
N ARG A 4 -30.63 -30.30 -19.56
CA ARG A 4 -30.08 -30.80 -20.84
C ARG A 4 -30.89 -30.50 -22.08
N SER A 5 -32.03 -29.77 -22.01
CA SER A 5 -32.94 -29.59 -23.15
C SER A 5 -32.89 -28.23 -23.84
N PHE A 6 -31.86 -27.38 -23.55
CA PHE A 6 -31.83 -26.03 -24.14
C PHE A 6 -30.87 -25.87 -25.35
N LEU A 7 -30.26 -26.92 -25.82
CA LEU A 7 -29.28 -26.86 -26.94
C LEU A 7 -29.68 -27.72 -28.15
N LYS A 8 -30.92 -27.58 -28.65
CA LYS A 8 -31.27 -28.09 -29.98
C LYS A 8 -32.28 -27.15 -30.65
N GLY A 9 -31.80 -26.42 -31.64
CA GLY A 9 -32.63 -25.74 -32.59
C GLY A 9 -32.16 -24.33 -32.98
N SER A 10 -31.19 -24.23 -33.88
CA SER A 10 -31.11 -23.12 -34.83
C SER A 10 -30.27 -23.54 -36.01
N THR A 11 -30.95 -23.92 -37.07
CA THR A 11 -30.43 -24.24 -38.40
C THR A 11 -30.00 -22.97 -39.12
N MET A 12 -28.91 -23.13 -39.89
CA MET A 12 -28.32 -22.18 -40.84
C MET A 12 -29.33 -21.56 -41.82
N ALA A 13 -29.12 -20.29 -42.14
CA ALA A 13 -29.38 -19.73 -43.44
C ALA A 13 -28.21 -18.79 -43.80
N GLY A 14 -27.45 -19.15 -44.82
CA GLY A 14 -26.35 -18.38 -45.33
C GLY A 14 -26.83 -17.24 -46.19
N VAL A 15 -26.12 -16.12 -46.11
CA VAL A 15 -26.03 -15.11 -47.21
C VAL A 15 -24.60 -14.75 -47.38
N ALA A 16 -24.05 -15.11 -48.56
CA ALA A 16 -22.78 -14.64 -49.04
C ALA A 16 -22.96 -13.20 -49.57
N GLY A 17 -22.18 -12.28 -49.07
CA GLY A 17 -22.05 -10.91 -49.58
C GLY A 17 -20.61 -10.46 -49.43
N LEU A 18 -19.88 -10.52 -50.51
CA LEU A 18 -18.55 -9.91 -50.68
C LEU A 18 -18.64 -8.40 -50.57
N ILE A 19 -17.98 -7.82 -49.58
CA ILE A 19 -17.47 -6.45 -49.69
C ILE A 19 -16.06 -6.45 -49.07
N SER A 20 -15.07 -6.37 -49.97
CA SER A 20 -13.70 -6.03 -49.63
C SER A 20 -13.62 -4.52 -49.35
N SER A 21 -13.29 -4.15 -48.14
CA SER A 21 -12.64 -2.88 -47.85
C SER A 21 -11.60 -3.09 -46.78
N ASN A 22 -10.34 -3.13 -47.19
CA ASN A 22 -9.18 -3.02 -46.34
C ASN A 22 -9.19 -1.64 -45.67
N THR A 23 -9.76 -1.56 -44.48
CA THR A 23 -9.34 -0.58 -43.48
C THR A 23 -8.70 -1.37 -42.32
N ALA A 24 -7.38 -1.45 -42.39
CA ALA A 24 -6.61 -1.83 -41.21
C ALA A 24 -6.92 -0.77 -40.16
N ALA A 25 -7.83 -1.09 -39.26
CA ALA A 25 -7.94 -0.37 -37.99
C ALA A 25 -6.59 -0.60 -37.30
N SER A 26 -5.74 0.42 -37.33
CA SER A 26 -4.59 0.46 -36.44
C SER A 26 -5.13 0.35 -35.04
N ILE A 27 -4.91 -0.82 -34.42
CA ILE A 27 -5.05 -0.98 -32.98
C ILE A 27 -4.01 -0.02 -32.42
N VAL A 28 -4.45 1.15 -31.95
CA VAL A 28 -3.63 2.01 -31.12
C VAL A 28 -3.42 1.20 -29.86
N THR A 29 -2.31 0.49 -29.79
CA THR A 29 -1.82 -0.04 -28.52
C THR A 29 -1.55 1.19 -27.68
N PRO A 30 -2.20 1.36 -26.51
CA PRO A 30 -1.82 2.43 -25.62
C PRO A 30 -0.31 2.30 -25.38
N ASP A 31 0.42 3.42 -25.51
CA ASP A 31 1.84 3.46 -25.17
C ASP A 31 2.02 2.77 -23.83
N LYS A 32 2.90 1.77 -23.80
CA LYS A 32 3.17 1.03 -22.58
C LYS A 32 3.64 2.04 -21.54
N PRO A 33 2.98 2.16 -20.38
CA PRO A 33 3.48 3.01 -19.32
C PRO A 33 4.94 2.62 -19.06
N ASP A 34 5.80 3.62 -18.96
CA ASP A 34 7.23 3.41 -18.79
C ASP A 34 7.47 2.48 -17.61
N PHE A 35 8.07 1.34 -17.92
CA PHE A 35 8.57 0.43 -16.88
C PHE A 35 9.49 1.22 -15.95
N VAL A 36 9.58 0.79 -14.66
CA VAL A 36 10.54 1.34 -13.71
C VAL A 36 11.82 1.63 -14.48
N ASN A 37 12.01 2.90 -14.83
CA ASN A 37 13.25 3.30 -15.46
C ASN A 37 14.34 2.90 -14.48
N ALA A 38 15.19 1.95 -14.89
CA ALA A 38 16.25 1.39 -14.07
C ALA A 38 17.21 2.48 -13.51
N ASP A 39 16.99 3.73 -13.88
CA ASP A 39 17.85 4.87 -13.64
C ASP A 39 17.39 5.83 -12.52
N ASP A 40 16.24 5.57 -11.86
CA ASP A 40 15.85 6.41 -10.74
C ASP A 40 16.50 5.95 -9.43
N SER A 41 17.72 6.49 -9.20
CA SER A 41 18.52 6.17 -8.02
C SER A 41 17.84 6.50 -6.68
N LYS A 42 16.88 7.44 -6.66
CA LYS A 42 16.16 7.85 -5.45
C LYS A 42 15.24 6.75 -4.89
N ARG A 43 14.82 5.79 -5.71
CA ARG A 43 13.90 4.72 -5.33
C ARG A 43 14.55 3.36 -5.20
N LYS A 44 15.90 3.32 -5.23
CA LYS A 44 16.69 2.12 -5.04
C LYS A 44 17.41 2.17 -3.72
N PHE A 45 17.14 1.20 -2.89
CA PHE A 45 17.75 1.05 -1.58
C PHE A 45 18.66 -0.16 -1.55
N THR A 46 19.54 -0.18 -0.55
CA THR A 46 20.36 -1.34 -0.23
C THR A 46 20.35 -1.59 1.27
N TYR A 47 20.53 -2.83 1.68
CA TYR A 47 20.74 -3.15 3.08
C TYR A 47 21.97 -2.42 3.64
N ASN A 48 21.93 -2.08 4.92
CA ASN A 48 23.04 -1.49 5.63
C ASN A 48 24.18 -2.52 5.84
N LYS A 49 25.29 -2.08 6.46
CA LYS A 49 26.46 -2.91 6.72
C LYS A 49 26.16 -4.18 7.56
N ASP A 50 25.10 -4.14 8.35
CA ASP A 50 24.69 -5.24 9.23
C ASP A 50 23.68 -6.17 8.52
N GLY A 51 23.43 -5.96 7.21
CA GLY A 51 22.47 -6.72 6.40
C GLY A 51 21.02 -6.43 6.80
N LYS A 52 20.71 -5.26 7.35
CA LYS A 52 19.39 -4.87 7.81
C LYS A 52 18.84 -3.70 7.00
N PHE A 53 17.52 -3.63 6.89
CA PHE A 53 16.78 -2.50 6.34
C PHE A 53 15.49 -2.30 7.13
N LYS A 54 15.28 -1.08 7.62
CA LYS A 54 14.16 -0.75 8.50
C LYS A 54 13.22 0.26 7.85
N ILE A 55 11.94 -0.10 7.75
CA ILE A 55 10.87 0.77 7.29
C ILE A 55 10.04 1.20 8.50
N LEU A 56 9.73 2.50 8.60
CA LEU A 56 8.75 3.03 9.53
C LEU A 56 7.47 3.36 8.74
N GLN A 57 6.38 2.64 9.03
CA GLN A 57 5.05 2.96 8.53
C GLN A 57 4.38 3.94 9.50
N ILE A 58 4.14 5.15 9.03
CA ILE A 58 3.31 6.17 9.68
C ILE A 58 1.96 6.18 8.94
N THR A 59 0.87 6.38 9.65
CA THR A 59 -0.46 6.43 9.05
C THR A 59 -1.41 7.32 9.86
N ASP A 60 -2.39 7.92 9.17
CA ASP A 60 -3.51 8.60 9.83
C ASP A 60 -3.04 9.68 10.82
N THR A 61 -2.11 10.53 10.40
CA THR A 61 -1.63 11.64 11.23
C THR A 61 -2.68 12.73 11.42
N HIS A 62 -3.60 12.90 10.45
CA HIS A 62 -4.71 13.84 10.48
C HIS A 62 -4.31 15.23 11.00
N TYR A 63 -3.12 15.68 10.57
CA TYR A 63 -2.50 16.88 11.07
C TYR A 63 -3.19 18.14 10.52
N VAL A 64 -3.35 19.15 11.38
CA VAL A 64 -3.86 20.47 11.02
C VAL A 64 -2.94 21.52 11.61
N ALA A 65 -2.28 22.31 10.77
CA ALA A 65 -1.39 23.37 11.19
C ALA A 65 -2.11 24.39 12.09
N GLY A 66 -1.47 24.72 13.22
CA GLY A 66 -2.03 25.66 14.20
C GLY A 66 -3.17 25.10 15.06
N ASN A 67 -3.59 23.84 14.88
CA ASN A 67 -4.61 23.22 15.72
C ASN A 67 -3.96 22.53 16.93
N PRO A 68 -4.25 22.97 18.17
CA PRO A 68 -3.66 22.35 19.38
C PRO A 68 -3.96 20.86 19.52
N LYS A 69 -5.08 20.36 18.94
CA LYS A 69 -5.43 18.94 18.98
C LYS A 69 -4.53 18.08 18.10
N SER A 70 -3.82 18.67 17.14
CA SER A 70 -2.89 17.92 16.28
C SER A 70 -1.42 18.01 16.70
N SER A 71 -1.05 18.84 17.67
CA SER A 71 0.35 19.05 18.07
C SER A 71 1.06 17.77 18.46
N ARG A 72 0.41 16.89 19.23
CA ARG A 72 0.99 15.59 19.65
C ARG A 72 1.23 14.63 18.49
N ALA A 73 0.58 14.78 17.34
CA ALA A 73 0.90 13.96 16.16
C ALA A 73 2.32 14.26 15.68
N LEU A 74 2.72 15.54 15.70
CA LEU A 74 4.08 15.95 15.35
C LEU A 74 5.11 15.39 16.35
N ASP A 75 4.83 15.49 17.65
CA ASP A 75 5.69 14.93 18.70
C ASP A 75 5.84 13.42 18.55
N ASN A 76 4.74 12.71 18.25
CA ASN A 76 4.74 11.27 18.00
C ASN A 76 5.63 10.92 16.80
N VAL A 77 5.50 11.61 15.68
CA VAL A 77 6.36 11.40 14.50
C VAL A 77 7.83 11.63 14.84
N ILE A 78 8.15 12.71 15.53
CA ILE A 78 9.52 13.04 15.96
C ILE A 78 10.10 11.92 16.85
N GLU A 79 9.35 11.48 17.86
CA GLU A 79 9.81 10.41 18.77
C GLU A 79 10.05 9.09 18.03
N MET A 80 9.14 8.72 17.10
CA MET A 80 9.29 7.50 16.31
C MET A 80 10.54 7.54 15.44
N LEU A 81 10.81 8.66 14.78
CA LEU A 81 12.00 8.85 13.94
C LEU A 81 13.30 8.77 14.76
N ASP A 82 13.35 9.42 15.91
CA ASP A 82 14.55 9.48 16.77
C ASP A 82 14.84 8.15 17.46
N THR A 83 13.79 7.41 17.82
CA THR A 83 13.91 6.11 18.48
C THR A 83 14.26 5.00 17.49
N GLU A 84 13.55 4.93 16.36
CA GLU A 84 13.70 3.83 15.41
C GLU A 84 14.81 4.04 14.40
N LYS A 85 15.10 5.29 14.02
CA LYS A 85 16.14 5.63 13.01
C LYS A 85 15.96 4.79 11.74
N PRO A 86 14.79 4.88 11.06
CA PRO A 86 14.49 4.05 9.90
C PRO A 86 15.34 4.43 8.69
N ASP A 87 15.53 3.47 7.78
CA ASP A 87 16.16 3.67 6.48
C ASP A 87 15.16 4.26 5.45
N LEU A 88 13.86 4.06 5.68
CA LEU A 88 12.76 4.53 4.84
C LEU A 88 11.53 4.81 5.69
N VAL A 89 10.82 5.89 5.39
CA VAL A 89 9.49 6.15 5.94
C VAL A 89 8.44 5.98 4.82
N ILE A 90 7.38 5.23 5.10
CA ILE A 90 6.19 5.14 4.24
C ILE A 90 5.00 5.66 5.04
N HIS A 91 4.40 6.76 4.58
CA HIS A 91 3.15 7.26 5.14
C HIS A 91 1.98 6.67 4.34
N THR A 92 1.14 5.88 5.00
CA THR A 92 0.00 5.21 4.36
C THR A 92 -1.30 5.98 4.46
N GLY A 93 -1.21 7.32 4.24
CA GLY A 93 -2.36 8.19 3.96
C GLY A 93 -3.02 8.84 5.16
N ASP A 94 -3.99 9.69 4.85
CA ASP A 94 -4.67 10.58 5.79
C ASP A 94 -3.65 11.42 6.59
N VAL A 95 -2.79 12.08 5.82
CA VAL A 95 -1.71 12.93 6.35
C VAL A 95 -2.29 14.16 7.03
N VAL A 96 -3.31 14.77 6.40
CA VAL A 96 -3.93 16.03 6.86
C VAL A 96 -5.43 15.89 7.08
N TYR A 97 -5.99 16.75 7.95
CA TYR A 97 -7.44 16.77 8.24
C TYR A 97 -7.97 18.19 8.40
N GLY A 98 -7.51 19.12 7.57
CA GLY A 98 -7.98 20.52 7.66
C GLY A 98 -7.21 21.47 6.77
N LYS A 99 -7.66 22.75 6.84
CA LYS A 99 -6.99 23.87 6.18
C LYS A 99 -6.07 24.58 7.17
N PRO A 100 -4.94 25.12 6.68
CA PRO A 100 -4.41 25.04 5.31
C PRO A 100 -3.69 23.72 5.05
N ALA A 101 -4.12 22.98 4.02
CA ALA A 101 -3.60 21.62 3.75
C ALA A 101 -2.11 21.62 3.38
N GLU A 102 -1.65 22.59 2.57
CA GLU A 102 -0.24 22.68 2.20
C GLU A 102 0.67 22.91 3.41
N GLN A 103 0.31 23.84 4.30
CA GLN A 103 1.09 24.08 5.51
C GLN A 103 1.09 22.84 6.39
N SER A 104 -0.08 22.22 6.56
CA SER A 104 -0.24 21.03 7.39
C SER A 104 0.63 19.87 6.94
N ILE A 105 0.62 19.55 5.64
CA ILE A 105 1.43 18.43 5.13
C ILE A 105 2.93 18.72 5.20
N ARG A 106 3.34 19.98 4.95
CA ARG A 106 4.75 20.37 5.10
C ARG A 106 5.22 20.28 6.54
N GLU A 107 4.44 20.75 7.51
CA GLU A 107 4.80 20.71 8.92
C GLU A 107 4.93 19.27 9.45
N ILE A 108 3.97 18.39 9.17
CA ILE A 108 4.00 17.02 9.71
C ILE A 108 5.07 16.15 9.06
N LEU A 109 5.43 16.40 7.80
CA LEU A 109 6.48 15.66 7.09
C LEU A 109 7.88 16.28 7.23
N ALA A 110 8.00 17.54 7.67
CA ALA A 110 9.29 18.24 7.83
C ALA A 110 10.29 17.46 8.70
N PRO A 111 9.94 16.86 9.85
CA PRO A 111 10.86 16.10 10.67
C PRO A 111 11.57 14.96 9.96
N ILE A 112 10.91 14.36 8.94
CA ILE A 112 11.49 13.27 8.12
C ILE A 112 12.57 13.87 7.19
N SER A 113 12.23 14.95 6.48
CA SER A 113 13.13 15.66 5.58
C SER A 113 14.36 16.21 6.31
N GLU A 114 14.18 16.79 7.50
CA GLU A 114 15.24 17.36 8.33
C GLU A 114 16.27 16.31 8.79
N ARG A 115 15.79 15.07 9.02
CA ARG A 115 16.65 13.92 9.35
C ARG A 115 17.28 13.27 8.13
N LYS A 116 17.00 13.79 6.93
CA LYS A 116 17.50 13.28 5.65
C LYS A 116 17.09 11.83 5.40
N ILE A 117 15.93 11.43 5.89
CA ILE A 117 15.39 10.09 5.70
C ILE A 117 14.56 10.09 4.42
N PRO A 118 14.80 9.18 3.46
CA PRO A 118 13.92 9.01 2.32
C PRO A 118 12.49 8.66 2.76
N PHE A 119 11.49 9.26 2.10
CA PHE A 119 10.12 8.95 2.43
C PHE A 119 9.18 9.01 1.22
N ALA A 120 8.15 8.19 1.26
CA ALA A 120 7.05 8.19 0.31
C ALA A 120 5.69 8.28 1.03
N VAL A 121 4.72 8.84 0.33
CA VAL A 121 3.33 8.94 0.80
C VAL A 121 2.42 8.21 -0.18
N ALA A 122 1.57 7.31 0.33
CA ALA A 122 0.40 6.79 -0.37
C ALA A 122 -0.83 7.49 0.23
N PHE A 123 -1.47 8.38 -0.52
CA PHE A 123 -2.55 9.22 0.01
C PHE A 123 -3.77 8.42 0.48
N GLY A 124 -4.42 8.95 1.52
CA GLY A 124 -5.70 8.50 2.03
C GLY A 124 -6.88 9.30 1.44
N ASN A 125 -8.08 9.04 1.95
CA ASN A 125 -9.29 9.69 1.44
C ASN A 125 -9.43 11.14 1.89
N HIS A 126 -8.87 11.53 3.03
CA HIS A 126 -8.97 12.89 3.54
C HIS A 126 -7.96 13.87 2.91
N ASP A 127 -6.92 13.39 2.24
CA ASP A 127 -5.84 14.23 1.74
C ASP A 127 -6.25 15.20 0.61
N GLU A 128 -7.43 15.03 -0.01
CA GLU A 128 -7.97 15.91 -1.06
C GLU A 128 -9.27 16.65 -0.67
N GLU A 129 -9.71 16.54 0.57
CA GLU A 129 -11.02 17.07 0.99
C GLU A 129 -11.03 18.59 1.25
N PHE A 130 -9.87 19.24 1.29
CA PHE A 130 -9.78 20.60 1.78
C PHE A 130 -9.50 21.62 0.66
N ASP A 131 -8.39 22.33 0.72
CA ASP A 131 -8.06 23.44 -0.17
C ASP A 131 -7.00 23.10 -1.21
N ARG A 132 -6.69 21.83 -1.35
CA ARG A 132 -5.79 21.29 -2.39
C ARG A 132 -6.38 20.03 -3.01
N THR A 133 -6.21 19.90 -4.32
CA THR A 133 -6.51 18.65 -5.02
C THR A 133 -5.43 17.60 -4.71
N ARG A 134 -5.75 16.33 -4.93
CA ARG A 134 -4.81 15.21 -4.77
C ARG A 134 -3.52 15.40 -5.58
N ALA A 135 -3.66 15.86 -6.84
CA ALA A 135 -2.51 16.19 -7.69
C ALA A 135 -1.64 17.31 -7.09
N GLN A 136 -2.26 18.39 -6.57
CA GLN A 136 -1.53 19.47 -5.90
C GLN A 136 -0.85 18.98 -4.62
N MET A 137 -1.49 18.09 -3.85
CA MET A 137 -0.87 17.49 -2.67
C MET A 137 0.36 16.68 -3.06
N LEU A 138 0.32 15.93 -4.17
CA LEU A 138 1.50 15.22 -4.69
C LEU A 138 2.61 16.19 -5.06
N ASP A 139 2.32 17.28 -5.77
CA ASP A 139 3.32 18.29 -6.15
C ASP A 139 4.00 18.90 -4.92
N ILE A 140 3.22 19.18 -3.86
CA ILE A 140 3.74 19.68 -2.59
C ILE A 140 4.71 18.67 -1.96
N VAL A 141 4.28 17.41 -1.85
CA VAL A 141 5.09 16.33 -1.25
C VAL A 141 6.37 16.10 -2.07
N MET A 142 6.28 16.05 -3.40
CA MET A 142 7.43 15.88 -4.29
C MET A 142 8.44 17.04 -4.23
N SER A 143 7.99 18.25 -3.83
CA SER A 143 8.86 19.41 -3.65
C SER A 143 9.68 19.35 -2.34
N MET A 144 9.37 18.44 -1.43
CA MET A 144 10.06 18.32 -0.15
C MET A 144 11.39 17.55 -0.30
N PRO A 145 12.46 17.97 0.38
CA PRO A 145 13.72 17.23 0.38
C PRO A 145 13.52 15.78 0.86
N TYR A 146 14.23 14.85 0.24
CA TYR A 146 14.20 13.41 0.54
C TYR A 146 12.86 12.71 0.25
N ASN A 147 11.88 13.41 -0.28
CA ASN A 147 10.70 12.74 -0.83
C ASN A 147 11.07 11.96 -2.09
N ILE A 148 10.50 10.75 -2.23
CA ILE A 148 10.78 9.84 -3.33
C ILE A 148 9.53 9.47 -4.14
N ASN A 149 8.40 10.11 -3.90
CA ASN A 149 7.24 9.97 -4.77
C ASN A 149 7.56 10.45 -6.18
N THR A 150 6.87 9.87 -7.14
CA THR A 150 6.87 10.31 -8.54
C THR A 150 5.47 10.21 -9.08
N ARG A 151 5.15 11.02 -10.08
CA ARG A 151 3.91 10.88 -10.83
C ARG A 151 4.08 9.75 -11.86
N ILE A 152 3.13 8.83 -11.90
CA ILE A 152 3.05 7.81 -12.94
C ILE A 152 1.88 8.18 -13.85
N GLU A 153 2.19 8.56 -15.08
CA GLU A 153 1.19 8.96 -16.05
C GLU A 153 0.37 7.75 -16.54
N GLY A 154 -0.89 7.98 -16.88
CA GLY A 154 -1.74 6.99 -17.55
C GLY A 154 -2.38 5.95 -16.65
N ILE A 155 -2.25 6.06 -15.33
CA ILE A 155 -2.98 5.23 -14.35
C ILE A 155 -3.72 6.11 -13.34
N HIS A 156 -4.81 5.60 -12.78
CA HIS A 156 -5.55 6.29 -11.72
C HIS A 156 -4.73 6.42 -10.43
N GLY A 157 -5.07 7.48 -9.68
CA GLY A 157 -4.37 7.81 -8.44
C GLY A 157 -3.06 8.56 -8.70
N GLU A 158 -2.66 9.38 -7.74
CA GLU A 158 -1.50 10.26 -7.86
C GLU A 158 -0.25 9.67 -7.19
N SER A 159 -0.42 8.91 -6.09
CA SER A 159 0.66 8.47 -5.20
C SER A 159 1.13 7.04 -5.42
N ASN A 160 0.89 6.47 -6.61
CA ASN A 160 1.43 5.15 -6.94
C ASN A 160 2.96 5.21 -7.08
N ALA A 161 3.67 4.18 -6.58
CA ALA A 161 5.12 4.10 -6.70
C ALA A 161 5.63 2.66 -6.63
N VAL A 162 6.82 2.42 -7.16
CA VAL A 162 7.60 1.19 -6.98
C VAL A 162 8.96 1.54 -6.39
N LEU A 163 9.32 0.88 -5.30
CA LEU A 163 10.61 1.02 -4.64
C LEU A 163 11.31 -0.35 -4.64
N THR A 164 12.63 -0.36 -4.71
CA THR A 164 13.40 -1.60 -4.71
C THR A 164 14.46 -1.60 -3.62
N LEU A 165 14.65 -2.75 -2.98
CA LEU A 165 15.72 -3.00 -2.04
C LEU A 165 16.62 -4.09 -2.62
N ALA A 166 17.87 -3.76 -2.86
CA ALA A 166 18.85 -4.65 -3.44
C ALA A 166 19.82 -5.20 -2.40
N SER A 167 20.25 -6.44 -2.59
CA SER A 167 21.32 -7.04 -1.83
C SER A 167 22.67 -6.46 -2.28
N PRO A 168 23.45 -5.79 -1.42
CA PRO A 168 24.80 -5.35 -1.76
C PRO A 168 25.76 -6.50 -2.05
N LYS A 169 25.49 -7.71 -1.53
CA LYS A 169 26.31 -8.91 -1.77
C LYS A 169 26.14 -9.46 -3.19
N THR A 170 24.92 -9.41 -3.73
CA THR A 170 24.59 -10.01 -5.03
C THR A 170 24.33 -8.99 -6.13
N GLY A 171 24.07 -7.73 -5.77
CA GLY A 171 23.63 -6.68 -6.67
C GLY A 171 22.19 -6.85 -7.20
N LYS A 172 21.49 -7.92 -6.78
CA LYS A 172 20.13 -8.22 -7.23
C LYS A 172 19.08 -7.55 -6.35
N VAL A 173 17.91 -7.27 -6.94
CA VAL A 173 16.73 -6.86 -6.19
C VAL A 173 16.28 -8.01 -5.29
N ASP A 174 16.22 -7.76 -3.99
CA ASP A 174 15.84 -8.73 -2.96
C ASP A 174 14.39 -8.53 -2.49
N ARG A 175 13.90 -7.27 -2.54
CA ARG A 175 12.53 -6.90 -2.21
C ARG A 175 12.01 -5.81 -3.14
N VAL A 176 10.71 -5.83 -3.38
CA VAL A 176 9.98 -4.74 -4.05
C VAL A 176 8.89 -4.22 -3.13
N PHE A 177 8.73 -2.90 -3.07
CA PHE A 177 7.65 -2.25 -2.34
C PHE A 177 6.76 -1.51 -3.34
N TYR A 178 5.49 -1.93 -3.43
CA TYR A 178 4.47 -1.28 -4.24
C TYR A 178 3.65 -0.35 -3.36
N LEU A 179 3.60 0.91 -3.72
CA LEU A 179 2.66 1.86 -3.14
C LEU A 179 1.50 2.04 -4.12
N PHE A 180 0.28 1.88 -3.62
CA PHE A 180 -0.92 2.15 -4.39
C PHE A 180 -1.64 3.37 -3.82
N ASP A 181 -2.10 4.23 -4.70
CA ASP A 181 -3.11 5.20 -4.35
C ASP A 181 -4.45 4.46 -4.26
N SER A 182 -4.99 4.31 -3.05
CA SER A 182 -6.28 3.62 -2.86
C SER A 182 -7.48 4.49 -3.23
N ASN A 183 -7.23 5.68 -3.78
CA ASN A 183 -8.22 6.70 -4.10
C ASN A 183 -8.97 7.20 -2.84
N ALA A 184 -10.15 7.80 -2.97
CA ALA A 184 -10.90 8.35 -1.84
C ALA A 184 -12.32 7.74 -1.80
N TYR A 185 -13.27 8.34 -2.50
CA TYR A 185 -14.68 7.92 -2.50
C TYR A 185 -15.13 7.43 -3.87
N SER A 186 -16.03 6.45 -3.86
CA SER A 186 -16.56 5.84 -5.09
C SER A 186 -17.23 6.86 -6.00
N LYS A 187 -16.83 6.88 -7.26
CA LYS A 187 -17.45 7.68 -8.34
C LYS A 187 -18.41 6.82 -9.20
N ILE A 188 -18.62 5.57 -8.85
CA ILE A 188 -19.54 4.66 -9.56
C ILE A 188 -20.97 5.00 -9.17
N LYS A 189 -21.79 5.34 -10.16
CA LYS A 189 -23.23 5.67 -9.93
C LYS A 189 -23.93 4.54 -9.17
N GLY A 190 -24.54 4.86 -8.05
CA GLY A 190 -25.30 3.92 -7.21
C GLY A 190 -24.44 3.15 -6.19
N ILE A 191 -23.13 3.27 -6.20
CA ILE A 191 -22.23 2.66 -5.21
C ILE A 191 -21.66 3.78 -4.34
N LYS A 192 -22.01 3.76 -3.04
CA LYS A 192 -21.54 4.70 -2.04
C LYS A 192 -20.33 4.12 -1.29
N GLY A 193 -19.67 4.97 -0.50
CA GLY A 193 -18.53 4.61 0.34
C GLY A 193 -17.21 4.81 -0.37
N TYR A 194 -16.20 4.08 0.08
CA TYR A 194 -14.83 4.26 -0.40
C TYR A 194 -14.64 3.74 -1.82
N ASP A 195 -13.66 4.32 -2.51
CA ASP A 195 -13.25 3.88 -3.84
C ASP A 195 -12.37 2.63 -3.77
N HIS A 196 -12.13 2.01 -4.91
CA HIS A 196 -11.33 0.80 -5.07
C HIS A 196 -10.07 1.10 -5.89
N ILE A 197 -9.03 0.29 -5.74
CA ILE A 197 -7.87 0.33 -6.63
C ILE A 197 -8.32 -0.09 -8.04
N ARG A 198 -8.04 0.76 -9.03
CA ARG A 198 -8.58 0.66 -10.39
C ARG A 198 -7.89 -0.44 -11.20
N PHE A 199 -8.54 -0.87 -12.26
CA PHE A 199 -8.02 -1.93 -13.14
C PHE A 199 -6.71 -1.55 -13.83
N ASP A 200 -6.51 -0.27 -14.15
CA ASP A 200 -5.25 0.22 -14.72
C ASP A 200 -4.10 0.18 -13.70
N GLN A 201 -4.36 0.50 -12.43
CA GLN A 201 -3.39 0.31 -11.34
C GLN A 201 -3.04 -1.17 -11.15
N ILE A 202 -4.02 -2.07 -11.27
CA ILE A 202 -3.79 -3.52 -11.20
C ILE A 202 -2.98 -4.01 -12.40
N ALA A 203 -3.30 -3.52 -13.61
CA ALA A 203 -2.55 -3.86 -14.82
C ALA A 203 -1.10 -3.38 -14.71
N TRP A 204 -0.89 -2.15 -14.24
CA TRP A 204 0.44 -1.61 -13.95
C TRP A 204 1.21 -2.48 -12.94
N TYR A 205 0.59 -2.84 -11.81
CA TYR A 205 1.23 -3.73 -10.82
C TYR A 205 1.66 -5.05 -11.46
N ARG A 206 0.77 -5.71 -12.22
CA ARG A 206 1.08 -6.98 -12.89
C ARG A 206 2.27 -6.86 -13.84
N GLN A 207 2.34 -5.79 -14.63
CA GLN A 207 3.47 -5.52 -15.52
C GLN A 207 4.78 -5.35 -14.76
N GLN A 208 4.77 -4.61 -13.63
CA GLN A 208 5.95 -4.44 -12.78
C GLN A 208 6.40 -5.78 -12.18
N SER A 209 5.48 -6.54 -11.61
CA SER A 209 5.75 -7.85 -11.01
C SER A 209 6.30 -8.85 -12.02
N GLU A 210 5.74 -8.90 -13.24
CA GLU A 210 6.25 -9.73 -14.35
C GLU A 210 7.67 -9.33 -14.74
N ALA A 211 7.95 -8.03 -14.83
CA ALA A 211 9.28 -7.52 -15.16
C ALA A 211 10.32 -7.93 -14.09
N PHE A 212 10.03 -7.74 -12.80
CA PHE A 212 10.90 -8.17 -11.71
C PHE A 212 11.09 -9.68 -11.69
N THR A 213 10.02 -10.44 -11.90
CA THR A 213 10.09 -11.92 -12.01
C THR A 213 11.02 -12.34 -13.14
N LYS A 214 10.90 -11.71 -14.33
CA LYS A 214 11.77 -11.97 -15.47
C LYS A 214 13.23 -11.61 -15.17
N MET A 215 13.48 -10.45 -14.57
CA MET A 215 14.83 -10.01 -14.14
C MET A 215 15.44 -10.97 -13.12
N ASN A 216 14.63 -11.61 -12.29
CA ASN A 216 15.04 -12.59 -11.28
C ASN A 216 15.02 -14.04 -11.80
N GLY A 217 15.17 -14.26 -13.10
CA GLY A 217 15.27 -15.58 -13.71
C GLY A 217 13.98 -16.42 -13.64
N GLY A 218 12.82 -15.78 -13.64
CA GLY A 218 11.51 -16.44 -13.62
C GLY A 218 10.95 -16.72 -12.22
N THR A 219 11.69 -16.34 -11.16
CA THR A 219 11.23 -16.47 -9.77
C THR A 219 10.66 -15.13 -9.29
N PRO A 220 9.41 -15.08 -8.77
CA PRO A 220 8.85 -13.85 -8.22
C PRO A 220 9.74 -13.25 -7.11
N VAL A 221 9.94 -11.94 -7.15
CA VAL A 221 10.68 -11.24 -6.10
C VAL A 221 9.74 -10.97 -4.93
N PRO A 222 10.09 -11.38 -3.69
CA PRO A 222 9.25 -11.12 -2.52
C PRO A 222 8.95 -9.64 -2.37
N SER A 223 7.68 -9.30 -2.16
CA SER A 223 7.22 -7.92 -2.25
C SER A 223 6.23 -7.57 -1.14
N PHE A 224 6.16 -6.28 -0.82
CA PHE A 224 5.15 -5.70 0.05
C PHE A 224 4.31 -4.67 -0.71
N ALA A 225 3.04 -4.56 -0.32
CA ALA A 225 2.15 -3.52 -0.82
C ALA A 225 1.75 -2.57 0.31
N PHE A 226 1.71 -1.28 0.02
CA PHE A 226 1.35 -0.20 0.95
C PHE A 226 0.27 0.67 0.33
N PHE A 227 -0.82 0.88 1.04
CA PHE A 227 -1.88 1.80 0.65
C PHE A 227 -2.75 2.14 1.87
N HIS A 228 -3.70 3.07 1.71
CA HIS A 228 -4.48 3.57 2.83
C HIS A 228 -5.70 2.71 3.13
N ILE A 229 -6.68 2.67 2.22
CA ILE A 229 -7.99 2.02 2.43
C ILE A 229 -7.84 0.51 2.27
N PRO A 230 -8.20 -0.30 3.29
CA PRO A 230 -8.04 -1.75 3.24
C PRO A 230 -8.89 -2.39 2.13
N LEU A 231 -8.43 -3.52 1.60
CA LEU A 231 -9.19 -4.33 0.64
C LEU A 231 -10.36 -5.04 1.34
N MET A 232 -11.37 -5.43 0.56
CA MET A 232 -12.48 -6.25 1.06
C MET A 232 -12.03 -7.56 1.72
N GLU A 233 -10.85 -8.05 1.35
CA GLU A 233 -10.23 -9.25 1.90
C GLU A 233 -9.89 -9.12 3.39
N TYR A 234 -9.62 -7.92 3.90
CA TYR A 234 -9.48 -7.68 5.34
C TYR A 234 -10.77 -8.00 6.10
N LYS A 235 -11.92 -7.61 5.55
CA LYS A 235 -13.24 -7.96 6.10
C LYS A 235 -13.56 -9.44 5.89
N GLY A 236 -13.27 -9.97 4.71
CA GLY A 236 -13.51 -11.37 4.36
C GLY A 236 -12.68 -12.34 5.20
N SER A 237 -11.42 -12.00 5.47
CA SER A 237 -10.53 -12.83 6.29
C SER A 237 -10.99 -12.95 7.75
N ILE A 238 -11.58 -11.90 8.31
CA ILE A 238 -12.15 -11.93 9.67
C ILE A 238 -13.35 -12.88 9.74
N ALA A 239 -14.15 -12.93 8.68
CA ALA A 239 -15.31 -13.85 8.60
C ALA A 239 -14.90 -15.31 8.38
N ASP A 240 -13.66 -15.58 7.97
CA ASP A 240 -13.11 -16.92 7.76
C ASP A 240 -12.34 -17.40 9.00
N ASP A 241 -13.06 -17.58 10.10
CA ASP A 241 -12.53 -17.89 11.43
C ASP A 241 -11.72 -19.19 11.54
N ARG A 242 -11.85 -20.08 10.55
CA ARG A 242 -11.13 -21.37 10.49
C ARG A 242 -9.78 -21.29 9.79
N ASN A 243 -9.56 -20.27 8.96
CA ASN A 243 -8.42 -20.20 8.05
C ASN A 243 -7.54 -18.97 8.27
N HIS A 244 -7.76 -18.21 9.35
CA HIS A 244 -6.90 -17.07 9.67
C HIS A 244 -6.19 -17.25 11.02
N VAL A 245 -5.03 -16.61 11.13
CA VAL A 245 -4.33 -16.40 12.40
C VAL A 245 -4.13 -14.90 12.57
N MET A 246 -4.66 -14.32 13.64
CA MET A 246 -4.59 -12.89 13.92
C MET A 246 -3.77 -12.62 15.19
N ARG A 247 -2.97 -11.55 15.16
CA ARG A 247 -2.24 -10.97 16.29
C ARG A 247 -2.52 -9.47 16.33
N GLY A 248 -2.66 -8.90 17.50
CA GLY A 248 -2.96 -7.48 17.68
C GLY A 248 -4.44 -7.19 17.91
N ILE A 249 -4.84 -5.94 17.77
CA ILE A 249 -6.15 -5.44 18.18
C ILE A 249 -6.99 -5.12 16.95
N LYS A 250 -8.20 -5.68 16.90
CA LYS A 250 -9.30 -5.29 16.05
C LYS A 250 -10.35 -4.58 16.88
N GLY A 251 -10.26 -3.26 16.96
CA GLY A 251 -11.14 -2.43 17.78
C GLY A 251 -12.36 -1.88 17.04
N GLU A 252 -12.35 -1.92 15.70
CA GLU A 252 -13.46 -1.44 14.90
C GLU A 252 -13.70 -2.27 13.65
N LEU A 253 -14.82 -2.01 12.96
CA LEU A 253 -15.17 -2.69 11.71
C LEU A 253 -14.23 -2.23 10.59
N VAL A 254 -13.91 -3.16 9.69
CA VAL A 254 -13.11 -2.84 8.50
C VAL A 254 -13.92 -1.95 7.56
N ALA A 255 -13.45 -0.73 7.36
CA ALA A 255 -14.01 0.26 6.45
C ALA A 255 -13.34 0.13 5.08
N CYS A 256 -13.88 -0.73 4.24
CA CYS A 256 -13.34 -1.04 2.91
C CYS A 256 -14.33 -0.63 1.79
N PRO A 257 -13.90 -0.62 0.51
CA PRO A 257 -14.79 -0.43 -0.61
C PRO A 257 -15.98 -1.41 -0.61
N ASN A 258 -17.12 -0.98 -1.17
CA ASN A 258 -18.28 -1.84 -1.33
C ASN A 258 -18.20 -2.73 -2.59
N VAL A 259 -17.15 -2.58 -3.39
CA VAL A 259 -16.86 -3.38 -4.59
C VAL A 259 -15.41 -3.85 -4.59
N ASN A 260 -15.19 -5.06 -5.07
CA ASN A 260 -13.86 -5.65 -5.22
C ASN A 260 -13.36 -5.49 -6.65
N SER A 261 -12.14 -5.03 -6.82
CA SER A 261 -11.49 -4.89 -8.13
C SER A 261 -10.63 -6.08 -8.54
N GLY A 262 -10.42 -7.04 -7.64
CA GLY A 262 -9.60 -8.22 -7.91
C GLY A 262 -8.10 -8.02 -7.71
N LEU A 263 -7.66 -6.95 -7.05
CA LEU A 263 -6.23 -6.74 -6.77
C LEU A 263 -5.63 -7.91 -5.98
N PHE A 264 -6.32 -8.38 -4.94
CA PHE A 264 -5.84 -9.52 -4.14
C PHE A 264 -5.67 -10.79 -4.99
N VAL A 265 -6.60 -11.08 -5.89
CA VAL A 265 -6.49 -12.20 -6.83
C VAL A 265 -5.27 -12.03 -7.73
N SER A 266 -5.04 -10.82 -8.27
CA SER A 266 -3.84 -10.51 -9.04
C SER A 266 -2.56 -10.77 -8.25
N MET A 267 -2.49 -10.33 -7.00
CA MET A 267 -1.35 -10.60 -6.11
C MET A 267 -1.13 -12.10 -5.88
N LYS A 268 -2.20 -12.87 -5.77
CA LYS A 268 -2.11 -14.33 -5.63
C LYS A 268 -1.60 -15.02 -6.89
N GLU A 269 -2.00 -14.54 -8.06
CA GLU A 269 -1.50 -15.07 -9.35
C GLU A 269 -0.03 -14.73 -9.58
N MET A 270 0.39 -13.49 -9.26
CA MET A 270 1.78 -13.03 -9.39
C MET A 270 2.73 -13.70 -8.38
N LYS A 271 2.23 -14.13 -7.22
CA LYS A 271 2.96 -14.88 -6.17
C LYS A 271 4.12 -14.11 -5.54
N ASP A 272 4.17 -12.81 -5.68
CA ASP A 272 5.23 -11.95 -5.16
C ASP A 272 4.86 -11.29 -3.83
N ILE A 273 3.60 -10.94 -3.59
CA ILE A 273 3.17 -10.24 -2.39
C ILE A 273 3.16 -11.17 -1.17
N GLN A 274 4.00 -10.85 -0.19
CA GLN A 274 4.03 -11.49 1.12
C GLN A 274 3.13 -10.79 2.14
N ALA A 275 3.09 -9.44 2.11
CA ALA A 275 2.34 -8.64 3.06
C ALA A 275 1.74 -7.39 2.41
N ILE A 276 0.58 -6.99 2.94
CA ILE A 276 -0.12 -5.75 2.61
C ILE A 276 -0.23 -4.92 3.88
N PHE A 277 0.19 -3.66 3.82
CA PHE A 277 0.16 -2.71 4.93
C PHE A 277 -0.81 -1.57 4.62
N VAL A 278 -1.75 -1.32 5.53
CA VAL A 278 -2.80 -0.31 5.38
C VAL A 278 -2.91 0.61 6.60
N GLY A 279 -3.69 1.69 6.47
CA GLY A 279 -4.12 2.57 7.55
C GLY A 279 -5.63 2.60 7.67
N HIS A 280 -6.23 3.81 7.78
CA HIS A 280 -7.64 4.10 7.64
C HIS A 280 -8.52 3.80 8.86
N ASP A 281 -8.44 2.60 9.42
CA ASP A 281 -9.22 2.20 10.60
C ASP A 281 -8.39 2.45 11.86
N HIS A 282 -8.67 3.53 12.59
CA HIS A 282 -7.81 4.07 13.66
C HIS A 282 -7.71 3.17 14.88
N ASN A 283 -8.72 2.31 15.11
CA ASN A 283 -8.79 1.40 16.23
C ASN A 283 -8.37 -0.04 15.86
N ASN A 284 -7.78 -0.22 14.67
CA ASN A 284 -7.20 -1.49 14.23
C ASN A 284 -5.68 -1.37 14.13
N ASP A 285 -4.95 -2.34 14.68
CA ASP A 285 -3.51 -2.47 14.51
C ASP A 285 -3.06 -3.91 14.30
N TYR A 286 -4.00 -4.79 14.00
CA TYR A 286 -3.72 -6.21 13.87
C TYR A 286 -2.91 -6.57 12.63
N ALA A 287 -2.22 -7.71 12.74
CA ALA A 287 -1.67 -8.46 11.62
C ALA A 287 -2.40 -9.80 11.52
N MET A 288 -2.81 -10.15 10.31
CA MET A 288 -3.55 -11.37 10.03
C MET A 288 -2.88 -12.18 8.92
N TYR A 289 -2.67 -13.47 9.13
CA TYR A 289 -2.24 -14.37 8.07
C TYR A 289 -3.44 -15.10 7.47
N TRP A 290 -3.68 -14.85 6.19
CA TRP A 290 -4.81 -15.42 5.46
C TRP A 290 -4.43 -15.68 4.00
N ASN A 291 -4.76 -16.86 3.50
CA ASN A 291 -4.44 -17.26 2.12
C ASN A 291 -2.97 -17.01 1.73
N LYS A 292 -2.04 -17.26 2.66
CA LYS A 292 -0.59 -17.08 2.45
C LYS A 292 -0.17 -15.63 2.15
N VAL A 293 -0.91 -14.66 2.61
CA VAL A 293 -0.58 -13.24 2.59
C VAL A 293 -0.84 -12.67 3.98
N PHE A 294 0.02 -11.79 4.45
CA PHE A 294 -0.20 -11.04 5.68
C PHE A 294 -0.99 -9.77 5.36
N LEU A 295 -2.11 -9.59 6.05
CA LEU A 295 -2.95 -8.40 6.01
C LEU A 295 -2.69 -7.62 7.30
N ILE A 296 -2.06 -6.45 7.19
CA ILE A 296 -1.48 -5.75 8.36
C ILE A 296 -1.98 -4.31 8.38
N TYR A 297 -2.46 -3.86 9.54
CA TYR A 297 -2.71 -2.45 9.80
C TYR A 297 -1.48 -1.77 10.37
N GLY A 298 -1.28 -0.50 10.01
CA GLY A 298 -0.43 0.42 10.76
C GLY A 298 -1.03 0.73 12.12
N ARG A 299 -0.23 1.31 13.02
CA ARG A 299 -0.75 1.93 14.25
C ARG A 299 -1.07 3.38 13.98
N PHE A 300 -2.26 3.84 14.39
CA PHE A 300 -2.65 5.24 14.29
C PHE A 300 -1.55 6.17 14.85
N SER A 301 -1.05 7.06 14.01
CA SER A 301 0.08 7.95 14.32
C SER A 301 -0.33 9.38 14.63
N GLY A 302 -1.62 9.68 14.51
CA GLY A 302 -2.20 10.99 14.81
C GLY A 302 -2.40 11.27 16.30
N CYS A 303 -3.36 12.13 16.60
CA CYS A 303 -3.78 12.39 17.97
C CYS A 303 -5.27 12.77 18.04
N ASP A 304 -5.64 13.85 18.74
CA ASP A 304 -7.04 14.12 19.10
C ASP A 304 -7.80 14.95 18.04
N THR A 305 -7.29 15.05 16.80
CA THR A 305 -7.98 15.73 15.69
C THR A 305 -9.20 14.94 15.22
N VAL A 306 -9.10 13.62 15.29
CA VAL A 306 -10.15 12.65 14.94
C VAL A 306 -10.30 11.61 16.06
N TYR A 307 -11.31 10.73 15.94
CA TYR A 307 -11.47 9.64 16.91
C TYR A 307 -10.24 8.71 16.89
N ASN A 308 -9.83 8.25 18.08
CA ASN A 308 -8.79 7.25 18.25
C ASN A 308 -8.88 6.68 19.67
N ASP A 309 -9.50 5.52 19.81
CA ASP A 309 -9.67 4.87 21.13
C ASP A 309 -8.51 3.95 21.46
N LEU A 310 -7.75 3.51 20.44
CA LEU A 310 -6.59 2.64 20.59
C LEU A 310 -5.35 3.45 20.99
N LYS A 311 -5.23 3.74 22.29
CA LYS A 311 -4.14 4.53 22.89
C LYS A 311 -3.13 3.66 23.65
N PRO A 312 -1.88 4.11 23.78
CA PRO A 312 -1.26 5.27 23.13
C PRO A 312 -1.06 5.06 21.62
N ASN A 313 -0.94 6.19 20.90
CA ASN A 313 -0.65 6.20 19.45
C ASN A 313 0.79 5.72 19.21
N GLY A 314 1.14 5.46 17.97
CA GLY A 314 2.47 4.94 17.64
C GLY A 314 2.70 4.85 16.13
N ALA A 315 3.59 3.98 15.76
CA ALA A 315 3.87 3.65 14.36
C ALA A 315 4.28 2.17 14.24
N ARG A 316 4.10 1.58 13.07
CA ARG A 316 4.58 0.22 12.79
C ARG A 316 5.97 0.27 12.21
N VAL A 317 6.84 -0.58 12.72
CA VAL A 317 8.19 -0.79 12.23
C VAL A 317 8.27 -2.13 11.53
N ILE A 318 9.00 -2.18 10.41
CA ILE A 318 9.21 -3.39 9.61
C ILE A 318 10.72 -3.52 9.42
N GLU A 319 11.31 -4.61 9.85
CA GLU A 319 12.73 -4.91 9.67
C GLU A 319 12.94 -6.11 8.76
N LEU A 320 13.76 -5.90 7.74
CA LEU A 320 14.18 -6.89 6.77
C LEU A 320 15.63 -7.29 7.01
N THR A 321 15.95 -8.56 6.77
CA THR A 321 17.32 -9.09 6.78
C THR A 321 17.69 -9.55 5.39
N GLU A 322 18.88 -9.19 4.92
CA GLU A 322 19.38 -9.55 3.60
C GLU A 322 19.41 -11.07 3.40
N GLY A 323 18.78 -11.51 2.30
CA GLY A 323 18.73 -12.91 1.92
C GLY A 323 17.71 -13.76 2.69
N GLU A 324 16.97 -13.20 3.64
CA GLU A 324 15.90 -13.91 4.34
C GLU A 324 14.54 -13.62 3.71
N GLN A 325 13.68 -14.66 3.61
CA GLN A 325 12.28 -14.49 3.20
C GLN A 325 11.38 -13.99 4.34
N SER A 326 11.80 -14.22 5.57
CA SER A 326 11.15 -13.75 6.78
C SER A 326 11.36 -12.26 6.98
N PHE A 327 10.51 -11.64 7.78
CA PHE A 327 10.68 -10.28 8.28
C PHE A 327 10.17 -10.17 9.73
N ARG A 328 10.60 -9.14 10.42
CA ARG A 328 10.11 -8.79 11.76
C ARG A 328 9.32 -7.50 11.69
N SER A 329 8.25 -7.38 12.48
CA SER A 329 7.53 -6.13 12.61
C SER A 329 7.07 -5.95 14.06
N TRP A 330 7.11 -4.71 14.53
CA TRP A 330 6.60 -4.32 15.84
C TRP A 330 5.89 -2.97 15.76
N ILE A 331 5.14 -2.65 16.79
CA ILE A 331 4.58 -1.33 16.98
C ILE A 331 5.43 -0.60 18.00
N ARG A 332 5.95 0.56 17.62
CA ARG A 332 6.53 1.51 18.55
C ARG A 332 5.42 2.41 19.06
N ILE A 333 5.15 2.34 20.34
CA ILE A 333 4.15 3.15 21.03
C ILE A 333 4.80 4.47 21.46
N PHE A 334 4.07 5.58 21.37
CA PHE A 334 4.47 6.85 21.93
C PHE A 334 4.75 6.71 23.44
N GLY A 335 5.92 7.18 23.90
CA GLY A 335 6.48 6.92 25.22
C GLY A 335 7.44 5.73 25.28
N GLY A 336 7.83 5.17 24.13
CA GLY A 336 8.98 4.29 23.98
C GLY A 336 8.70 2.78 24.12
N GLN A 337 7.49 2.36 24.42
CA GLN A 337 7.16 0.92 24.52
C GLN A 337 7.11 0.23 23.16
N ILE A 338 7.36 -1.07 23.16
CA ILE A 338 7.16 -1.95 22.00
C ILE A 338 5.94 -2.84 22.28
N ASP A 339 5.07 -2.93 21.27
CA ASP A 339 3.95 -3.86 21.23
C ASP A 339 4.00 -4.69 19.95
N GLN A 340 3.36 -5.86 19.96
CA GLN A 340 3.27 -6.77 18.81
C GLN A 340 4.61 -7.00 18.11
N ASP A 341 5.65 -7.33 18.85
CA ASP A 341 6.94 -7.73 18.29
C ASP A 341 6.83 -9.13 17.70
N LEU A 342 6.62 -9.21 16.39
CA LEU A 342 6.26 -10.43 15.67
C LEU A 342 7.26 -10.76 14.58
N ARG A 343 7.53 -12.06 14.43
CA ARG A 343 8.30 -12.62 13.31
C ARG A 343 7.36 -13.25 12.29
N TYR A 344 7.54 -12.91 11.05
CA TYR A 344 6.74 -13.35 9.94
C TYR A 344 7.52 -14.33 9.06
N PRO A 345 7.07 -15.56 8.79
CA PRO A 345 5.75 -16.10 9.16
C PRO A 345 5.68 -16.77 10.54
N ASP A 346 6.76 -16.93 11.28
CA ASP A 346 6.92 -17.89 12.37
C ASP A 346 5.82 -17.80 13.44
N ASP A 347 5.49 -16.59 13.93
CA ASP A 347 4.50 -16.37 14.98
C ASP A 347 3.05 -16.58 14.52
N PHE A 348 2.85 -16.88 13.25
CA PHE A 348 1.55 -17.16 12.61
C PHE A 348 1.40 -18.62 12.17
N MET A 349 2.46 -19.42 12.30
CA MET A 349 2.38 -20.84 11.96
C MET A 349 1.91 -21.65 13.17
N PRO A 350 1.15 -22.73 12.97
CA PRO A 350 0.82 -23.64 14.07
C PRO A 350 2.11 -24.22 14.66
N GLU A 351 2.15 -24.32 15.99
CA GLU A 351 3.25 -25.01 16.67
C GLU A 351 3.45 -26.39 16.03
N LYS A 352 4.68 -26.67 15.59
CA LYS A 352 5.02 -28.03 15.15
C LYS A 352 4.80 -28.95 16.35
N LYS A 353 3.77 -29.79 16.28
CA LYS A 353 3.63 -30.88 17.25
C LYS A 353 4.89 -31.75 17.10
N VAL A 354 5.75 -31.69 18.12
CA VAL A 354 6.92 -32.57 18.26
C VAL A 354 6.45 -34.00 18.50
#